data_777f7a27f218d478d149f40d7e04ba4a
#
_entry.id   777f7a27f218d478d149f40d7e04ba4a
#
_cell.length_a   1.000
_cell.length_b   1.000
_cell.length_c   1.000
_cell.angle_alpha   90.00
_cell.angle_beta   90.00
_cell.angle_gamma   90.00
#
_symmetry.space_group_name_H-M   'P 1'
#
loop_
_entity.id
_entity.type
_entity.pdbx_description
1 polymer ?
#
loop_
_entity_poly.entity_id
_entity_poly.type
_entity_poly.pdbx_seq_one_letter_code
_entity_poly.pdbx_strand_id
1 'polypeptide(L)'
;VEKPVVAFVRSFSKEGTLPFGLQFDKKSGILKYKNLHVTLSGQGLKLFTHLINSQQSVIAPQIIYSQILGNALKKGKIGKAERDAVSATIVRLRESLAPMPFIQIKSCRGTGYQLIISNPEEI
;
A
#
# COMPACT_ATOMS: atom_id res chain seq x y z
N VAL A 1 21.61 -8.34 12.65
CA VAL A 1 20.67 -8.38 12.24
C VAL A 1 20.22 -7.31 11.44
N GLU A 2 19.72 -7.24 10.68
CA GLU A 2 19.47 -6.47 9.81
C GLU A 2 18.40 -5.73 9.78
N LYS A 3 18.25 -4.79 9.22
CA LYS A 3 17.34 -4.06 9.06
C LYS A 3 16.66 -4.16 8.00
N PRO A 4 15.81 -4.45 7.97
CA PRO A 4 15.07 -4.99 7.03
C PRO A 4 14.36 -4.15 6.05
N VAL A 5 13.92 -3.08 6.38
CA VAL A 5 13.01 -2.38 5.53
C VAL A 5 13.57 -2.02 4.18
N VAL A 6 14.76 -1.50 4.17
CA VAL A 6 15.31 -1.00 2.93
C VAL A 6 15.72 -2.07 1.97
N ALA A 7 16.17 -3.16 2.51
CA ALA A 7 16.76 -4.20 1.68
C ALA A 7 15.80 -4.83 0.70
N PHE A 8 14.52 -4.85 0.97
CA PHE A 8 13.64 -5.59 0.11
C PHE A 8 12.88 -4.77 -0.91
N VAL A 9 13.18 -3.52 -1.02
CA VAL A 9 12.50 -2.70 -2.02
C VAL A 9 12.57 -3.30 -3.39
N ARG A 10 13.71 -3.83 -3.75
CA ARG A 10 13.90 -4.38 -5.08
C ARG A 10 13.08 -5.61 -5.35
N SER A 11 12.66 -6.28 -4.30
CA SER A 11 11.85 -7.48 -4.47
C SER A 11 10.48 -7.17 -5.04
N PHE A 12 10.04 -5.93 -4.90
CA PHE A 12 8.73 -5.56 -5.36
C PHE A 12 8.60 -5.63 -6.88
N SER A 13 9.70 -5.65 -7.58
CA SER A 13 9.64 -5.67 -9.03
C SER A 13 9.18 -7.01 -9.55
N LYS A 14 9.27 -8.07 -8.74
CA LYS A 14 8.84 -9.39 -9.20
C LYS A 14 7.40 -9.63 -8.87
N GLU A 15 6.67 -10.02 -9.91
CA GLU A 15 5.28 -10.24 -9.73
C GLU A 15 5.01 -11.39 -8.80
N GLY A 16 4.09 -11.21 -7.87
CA GLY A 16 3.70 -12.26 -6.96
C GLY A 16 4.69 -12.58 -5.86
N THR A 17 5.85 -11.90 -5.85
CA THR A 17 6.88 -12.18 -4.88
C THR A 17 7.20 -10.94 -4.09
N LEU A 18 6.99 -11.01 -2.79
CA LEU A 18 7.30 -9.93 -1.87
C LEU A 18 8.30 -10.43 -0.84
N PRO A 19 8.86 -9.52 -0.03
CA PRO A 19 9.88 -9.92 0.94
C PRO A 19 9.30 -10.80 2.04
N PHE A 20 10.20 -11.52 2.70
CA PHE A 20 9.87 -12.32 3.91
C PHE A 20 8.88 -13.44 3.68
N GLY A 21 8.76 -13.92 2.44
CA GLY A 21 7.84 -15.01 2.15
C GLY A 21 6.39 -14.59 1.96
N LEU A 22 6.17 -13.31 1.89
CA LEU A 22 4.84 -12.77 1.65
C LEU A 22 4.48 -12.95 0.18
N GLN A 23 3.25 -13.35 -0.09
CA GLN A 23 2.78 -13.56 -1.45
C GLN A 23 1.56 -12.72 -1.73
N PHE A 24 1.47 -12.20 -2.92
CA PHE A 24 0.34 -11.36 -3.30
C PHE A 24 -0.09 -11.68 -4.72
N ASP A 25 -1.37 -12.04 -4.87
CA ASP A 25 -1.95 -12.29 -6.18
C ASP A 25 -2.80 -11.09 -6.56
N LYS A 26 -2.34 -10.33 -7.53
CA LYS A 26 -3.05 -9.13 -7.95
C LYS A 26 -4.42 -9.40 -8.53
N LYS A 27 -4.61 -10.55 -9.15
CA LYS A 27 -5.88 -10.85 -9.79
C LYS A 27 -6.96 -11.15 -8.77
N SER A 28 -6.64 -11.96 -7.78
CA SER A 28 -7.62 -12.32 -6.77
C SER A 28 -7.63 -11.35 -5.59
N GLY A 29 -6.57 -10.58 -5.43
CA GLY A 29 -6.43 -9.67 -4.30
C GLY A 29 -6.02 -10.36 -3.01
N ILE A 30 -5.56 -11.60 -3.10
CA ILE A 30 -5.21 -12.35 -1.90
C ILE A 30 -3.76 -12.13 -1.53
N LEU A 31 -3.55 -11.76 -0.27
CA LEU A 31 -2.24 -11.54 0.31
C LEU A 31 -2.05 -12.62 1.35
N LYS A 32 -0.97 -13.37 1.25
CA LYS A 32 -0.72 -14.53 2.11
C LYS A 32 0.62 -14.49 2.79
N TYR A 33 0.66 -14.91 4.04
CA TYR A 33 1.89 -15.12 4.77
C TYR A 33 1.65 -16.27 5.73
N LYS A 34 2.31 -17.38 5.49
CA LYS A 34 2.14 -18.61 6.28
C LYS A 34 0.65 -18.96 6.36
N ASN A 35 0.09 -18.97 7.56
CA ASN A 35 -1.32 -19.32 7.74
C ASN A 35 -2.26 -18.13 7.67
N LEU A 36 -1.71 -16.94 7.51
CA LEU A 36 -2.52 -15.73 7.44
C LEU A 36 -2.83 -15.39 6.00
N HIS A 37 -4.04 -14.92 5.76
CA HIS A 37 -4.31 -14.33 4.46
C HIS A 37 -5.38 -13.27 4.59
N VAL A 38 -5.27 -12.30 3.70
CA VAL A 38 -6.15 -11.15 3.66
C VAL A 38 -6.59 -11.00 2.22
N THR A 39 -7.86 -10.72 2.00
CA THR A 39 -8.36 -10.48 0.65
C THR A 39 -8.65 -9.00 0.50
N LEU A 40 -8.05 -8.40 -0.52
CA LEU A 40 -8.26 -7.01 -0.85
C LEU A 40 -9.14 -6.92 -2.09
N SER A 41 -9.95 -5.87 -2.16
CA SER A 41 -10.81 -5.69 -3.32
C SER A 41 -11.04 -4.21 -3.57
N GLY A 42 -11.59 -3.90 -4.75
CA GLY A 42 -11.97 -2.55 -5.08
C GLY A 42 -10.81 -1.58 -5.03
N GLN A 43 -11.06 -0.42 -4.46
CA GLN A 43 -10.06 0.63 -4.39
C GLN A 43 -8.88 0.25 -3.51
N GLY A 44 -9.14 -0.54 -2.46
CA GLY A 44 -8.06 -1.00 -1.60
C GLY A 44 -7.05 -1.85 -2.36
N LEU A 45 -7.56 -2.74 -3.21
CA LEU A 45 -6.68 -3.57 -4.04
C LEU A 45 -5.89 -2.72 -5.02
N LYS A 46 -6.52 -1.76 -5.67
CA LYS A 46 -5.83 -0.87 -6.59
C LYS A 46 -4.75 -0.08 -5.88
N LEU A 47 -5.07 0.44 -4.70
CA LEU A 47 -4.11 1.22 -3.93
C LEU A 47 -2.94 0.38 -3.49
N PHE A 48 -3.19 -0.82 -2.98
CA PHE A 48 -2.12 -1.69 -2.53
C PHE A 48 -1.20 -2.07 -3.69
N THR A 49 -1.78 -2.38 -4.85
CA THR A 49 -0.99 -2.70 -6.03
C THR A 49 -0.11 -1.52 -6.44
N HIS A 50 -0.68 -0.32 -6.39
CA HIS A 50 0.07 0.87 -6.76
C HIS A 50 1.21 1.14 -5.77
N LEU A 51 0.95 0.93 -4.48
CA LEU A 51 1.98 1.11 -3.46
C LEU A 51 3.12 0.12 -3.64
N ILE A 52 2.80 -1.12 -3.98
CA ILE A 52 3.85 -2.11 -4.24
C ILE A 52 4.68 -1.70 -5.45
N ASN A 53 4.01 -1.26 -6.50
CA ASN A 53 4.71 -0.90 -7.74
C ASN A 53 5.53 0.37 -7.60
N SER A 54 5.26 1.18 -6.60
CA SER A 54 6.02 2.40 -6.39
C SER A 54 7.37 2.16 -5.75
N GLN A 55 7.63 0.92 -5.34
CA GLN A 55 8.94 0.52 -4.81
C GLN A 55 9.38 1.38 -3.64
N GLN A 56 8.49 1.50 -2.67
CA GLN A 56 8.79 2.23 -1.44
C GLN A 56 8.80 3.74 -1.59
N SER A 57 8.47 4.25 -2.73
CA SER A 57 8.36 5.70 -2.88
C SER A 57 7.10 6.20 -2.19
N VAL A 58 7.13 7.44 -1.79
CA VAL A 58 5.96 8.10 -1.23
C VAL A 58 5.03 8.49 -2.37
N ILE A 59 3.77 8.14 -2.24
CA ILE A 59 2.78 8.48 -3.27
C ILE A 59 1.95 9.65 -2.79
N ALA A 60 1.91 10.69 -3.61
CA ALA A 60 1.16 11.90 -3.26
C ALA A 60 -0.34 11.64 -3.28
N PRO A 61 -1.10 12.35 -2.44
CA PRO A 61 -2.56 12.18 -2.44
C PRO A 61 -3.19 12.46 -3.79
N GLN A 62 -2.63 13.38 -4.57
CA GLN A 62 -3.15 13.70 -5.89
C GLN A 62 -3.11 12.49 -6.81
N ILE A 63 -2.05 11.71 -6.72
CA ILE A 63 -1.91 10.51 -7.53
C ILE A 63 -2.94 9.47 -7.11
N ILE A 64 -3.14 9.32 -5.81
CA ILE A 64 -4.12 8.37 -5.31
C ILE A 64 -5.52 8.77 -5.77
N TYR A 65 -5.82 10.04 -5.65
CA TYR A 65 -7.15 10.52 -6.02
C TYR A 65 -7.43 10.30 -7.52
N SER A 66 -6.48 10.67 -8.36
CA SER A 66 -6.71 10.61 -9.80
C SER A 66 -6.56 9.21 -10.37
N GLN A 67 -5.57 8.45 -9.91
CA GLN A 67 -5.29 7.16 -10.54
C GLN A 67 -5.97 5.98 -9.86
N ILE A 68 -6.25 6.08 -8.59
CA ILE A 68 -6.85 4.99 -7.86
C ILE A 68 -8.33 5.19 -7.67
N LEU A 69 -8.75 6.39 -7.29
CA LEU A 69 -10.16 6.70 -7.15
C LEU A 69 -10.81 7.05 -8.48
N GLY A 70 -9.99 7.27 -9.51
CA GLY A 70 -10.51 7.45 -10.85
C GLY A 70 -11.16 8.80 -11.12
N ASN A 71 -10.80 9.81 -10.34
CA ASN A 71 -11.41 11.12 -10.47
C ASN A 71 -10.43 12.15 -10.97
N ALA A 72 -10.92 13.06 -11.79
CA ALA A 72 -10.09 14.15 -12.27
C ALA A 72 -9.98 15.23 -11.22
N LEU A 73 -8.80 15.81 -11.11
CA LEU A 73 -8.57 16.92 -10.20
C LEU A 73 -8.89 18.22 -10.91
N LYS A 74 -9.61 19.09 -10.22
CA LYS A 74 -9.88 20.41 -10.76
C LYS A 74 -8.61 21.22 -10.73
N LYS A 75 -8.18 21.69 -11.88
CA LYS A 75 -6.99 22.51 -12.00
C LYS A 75 -5.75 21.84 -11.42
N GLY A 76 -5.75 20.53 -11.38
CA GLY A 76 -4.60 19.80 -10.89
C GLY A 76 -4.33 19.91 -9.40
N LYS A 77 -5.26 20.46 -8.66
CA LYS A 77 -5.07 20.66 -7.23
C LYS A 77 -5.98 19.76 -6.42
N ILE A 78 -5.51 19.39 -5.24
CA ILE A 78 -6.30 18.55 -4.35
C ILE A 78 -6.84 19.43 -3.22
N GLY A 79 -8.15 19.44 -3.05
CA GLY A 79 -8.81 20.17 -1.99
C GLY A 79 -9.08 19.28 -0.80
N LYS A 80 -9.83 19.84 0.17
CA LYS A 80 -10.12 19.11 1.39
C LYS A 80 -10.97 17.87 1.13
N ALA A 81 -12.01 17.99 0.32
CA ALA A 81 -12.89 16.86 0.06
C ALA A 81 -12.13 15.71 -0.61
N GLU A 82 -11.23 16.05 -1.51
CA GLU A 82 -10.41 15.05 -2.20
C GLU A 82 -9.44 14.39 -1.24
N ARG A 83 -8.84 15.17 -0.35
CA ARG A 83 -7.95 14.61 0.65
C ARG A 83 -8.69 13.69 1.60
N ASP A 84 -9.91 14.06 1.97
CA ASP A 84 -10.72 13.22 2.85
C ASP A 84 -11.05 11.90 2.19
N ALA A 85 -11.32 11.91 0.88
CA ALA A 85 -11.59 10.69 0.14
C ALA A 85 -10.37 9.79 0.13
N VAL A 86 -9.19 10.36 -0.07
CA VAL A 86 -7.94 9.59 -0.04
C VAL A 86 -7.72 9.02 1.35
N SER A 87 -7.90 9.84 2.38
CA SER A 87 -7.72 9.38 3.76
C SER A 87 -8.65 8.23 4.10
N ALA A 88 -9.91 8.31 3.65
CA ALA A 88 -10.86 7.24 3.90
C ALA A 88 -10.42 5.94 3.23
N THR A 89 -9.88 6.03 2.02
CA THR A 89 -9.40 4.85 1.32
C THR A 89 -8.20 4.23 2.06
N ILE A 90 -7.31 5.07 2.55
CA ILE A 90 -6.16 4.62 3.33
C ILE A 90 -6.63 3.92 4.62
N VAL A 91 -7.58 4.51 5.31
CA VAL A 91 -8.10 3.91 6.55
C VAL A 91 -8.69 2.53 6.28
N ARG A 92 -9.49 2.40 5.21
CA ARG A 92 -10.10 1.12 4.87
C ARG A 92 -9.04 0.08 4.52
N LEU A 93 -8.00 0.49 3.80
CA LEU A 93 -6.93 -0.45 3.48
C LEU A 93 -6.17 -0.87 4.73
N ARG A 94 -5.90 0.06 5.63
CA ARG A 94 -5.25 -0.28 6.90
C ARG A 94 -6.07 -1.28 7.70
N GLU A 95 -7.38 -1.11 7.70
CA GLU A 95 -8.25 -2.04 8.40
C GLU A 95 -8.20 -3.43 7.78
N SER A 96 -8.15 -3.49 6.46
CA SER A 96 -8.04 -4.77 5.78
C SER A 96 -6.72 -5.46 6.06
N LEU A 97 -5.67 -4.69 6.29
CA LEU A 97 -4.34 -5.22 6.57
C LEU A 97 -4.10 -5.50 8.06
N ALA A 98 -5.09 -5.22 8.91
CA ALA A 98 -4.91 -5.39 10.35
C ALA A 98 -4.39 -6.77 10.77
N PRO A 99 -4.81 -7.89 10.14
CA PRO A 99 -4.27 -9.20 10.50
C PRO A 99 -2.78 -9.36 10.22
N MET A 100 -2.21 -8.47 9.43
CA MET A 100 -0.79 -8.50 9.10
C MET A 100 -0.13 -7.20 9.53
N PRO A 101 0.14 -7.02 10.84
CA PRO A 101 0.64 -5.74 11.34
C PRO A 101 2.03 -5.37 10.86
N PHE A 102 2.76 -6.33 10.29
CA PHE A 102 4.07 -6.05 9.72
C PHE A 102 3.98 -5.32 8.37
N ILE A 103 2.77 -5.17 7.85
CA ILE A 103 2.53 -4.38 6.65
C ILE A 103 1.86 -3.09 7.09
N GLN A 104 2.49 -1.96 6.81
CA GLN A 104 1.99 -0.68 7.26
C GLN A 104 1.96 0.32 6.13
N ILE A 105 1.00 1.23 6.18
CA ILE A 105 0.95 2.35 5.27
C ILE A 105 1.23 3.58 6.10
N LYS A 106 2.42 4.13 5.90
CA LYS A 106 2.88 5.26 6.68
C LYS A 106 2.40 6.55 6.05
N SER A 107 1.89 7.45 6.88
CA SER A 107 1.57 8.80 6.44
C SER A 107 2.83 9.64 6.51
N CYS A 108 3.21 10.22 5.39
CA CYS A 108 4.38 11.08 5.32
C CYS A 108 3.88 12.51 5.22
N ARG A 109 3.98 13.21 6.31
CA ARG A 109 3.40 14.54 6.43
C ARG A 109 3.83 15.45 5.31
N GLY A 110 2.84 16.07 4.66
CA GLY A 110 3.12 17.01 3.59
C GLY A 110 3.49 16.39 2.26
N THR A 111 3.65 15.05 2.20
CA THR A 111 4.08 14.41 0.97
C THR A 111 3.12 13.35 0.49
N GLY A 112 2.66 12.48 1.36
CA GLY A 112 1.75 11.41 0.93
C GLY A 112 1.86 10.16 1.78
N TYR A 113 1.81 9.01 1.13
CA TYR A 113 1.75 7.73 1.82
C TYR A 113 2.78 6.76 1.26
N GLN A 114 3.25 5.88 2.11
CA GLN A 114 4.32 4.97 1.74
C GLN A 114 4.04 3.59 2.35
N LEU A 115 4.25 2.54 1.56
CA LEU A 115 4.08 1.18 2.03
C LEU A 115 5.37 0.72 2.70
N ILE A 116 5.25 0.16 3.90
CA ILE A 116 6.38 -0.37 4.63
C ILE A 116 6.07 -1.80 5.03
N ILE A 117 6.93 -2.73 4.65
CA ILE A 117 6.80 -4.12 5.03
C ILE A 117 7.99 -4.48 5.91
N SER A 118 7.71 -4.83 7.14
CA SER A 118 8.75 -5.21 8.09
C SER A 118 8.89 -6.72 8.14
N ASN A 119 10.00 -7.19 8.70
CA ASN A 119 10.19 -8.62 8.86
C ASN A 119 9.21 -9.14 9.90
N PRO A 120 8.28 -10.04 9.54
CA PRO A 120 7.28 -10.51 10.48
C PRO A 120 7.88 -11.24 11.68
N GLU A 121 9.07 -11.80 11.49
CA GLU A 121 9.70 -12.56 12.55
C GLU A 121 10.33 -11.66 13.62
N GLU A 122 10.41 -10.37 13.35
CA GLU A 122 11.04 -9.42 14.26
C GLU A 122 10.05 -8.47 14.93
N ILE A 123 8.78 -8.73 14.82
CA ILE A 123 7.76 -7.86 15.40
C ILE A 123 7.32 -8.36 16.77
#